data_815994c5306f3f92f0fda91d7a266db2
#
_entry.id   815994c5306f3f92f0fda91d7a266db2
#
_cell.length_a   1.000
_cell.length_b   1.000
_cell.length_c   1.000
_cell.angle_alpha   90.00
_cell.angle_beta   90.00
_cell.angle_gamma   90.00
#
_symmetry.space_group_name_H-M   'P 1'
#
loop_
_entity.id
_entity.type
_entity.pdbx_description
1 polymer ?
#
loop_
_entity_poly.entity_id
_entity_poly.type
_entity_poly.pdbx_seq_one_letter_code
_entity_poly.pdbx_strand_id
1 'polypeptide(L)'
;MAAAGDMITRARTHIKSAILIASSDPTLSLSACHDAARQAVAAHMRAAGYRPANQMGAHRLVIEYADAVLGGVIAGDDIPALDELRRDRHTAEYGEFAARTITAARARDAIALAGRIVDAIAANLVEQHRPST
;
A
#
# COMPACT_ATOMS: atom_id res chain seq x y z
N MET A 1 -12.61 8.15 -12.59
CA MET A 1 -12.92 7.12 -11.59
C MET A 1 -12.52 5.73 -12.02
N ALA A 2 -12.64 5.40 -13.29
CA ALA A 2 -12.15 4.12 -13.80
C ALA A 2 -10.67 3.88 -13.44
N ALA A 3 -9.83 4.91 -13.54
CA ALA A 3 -8.41 4.79 -13.23
C ALA A 3 -8.17 4.41 -11.76
N ALA A 4 -8.90 5.02 -10.81
CA ALA A 4 -8.77 4.67 -9.40
C ALA A 4 -9.25 3.25 -9.15
N GLY A 5 -10.37 2.85 -9.75
CA GLY A 5 -10.89 1.48 -9.65
C GLY A 5 -9.91 0.45 -10.19
N ASP A 6 -9.26 0.75 -11.32
CA ASP A 6 -8.26 -0.12 -11.92
C ASP A 6 -7.03 -0.27 -11.00
N MET A 7 -6.63 0.80 -10.33
CA MET A 7 -5.53 0.77 -9.38
C MET A 7 -5.86 -0.10 -8.16
N ILE A 8 -7.08 -0.03 -7.65
CA ILE A 8 -7.55 -0.89 -6.56
C ILE A 8 -7.56 -2.36 -7.01
N THR A 9 -8.05 -2.64 -8.21
CA THR A 9 -8.03 -4.01 -8.76
C THR A 9 -6.60 -4.55 -8.84
N ARG A 10 -5.67 -3.73 -9.30
CA ARG A 10 -4.26 -4.11 -9.39
C ARG A 10 -3.67 -4.35 -8.00
N ALA A 11 -4.01 -3.51 -7.03
CA ALA A 11 -3.57 -3.70 -5.66
C ALA A 11 -4.05 -5.04 -5.11
N ARG A 12 -5.29 -5.41 -5.34
CA ARG A 12 -5.84 -6.70 -4.90
C ARG A 12 -5.15 -7.88 -5.60
N THR A 13 -4.78 -7.72 -6.86
CA THR A 13 -4.02 -8.75 -7.58
C THR A 13 -2.64 -8.96 -6.95
N HIS A 14 -1.96 -7.87 -6.59
CA HIS A 14 -0.67 -7.96 -5.90
C HIS A 14 -0.80 -8.68 -4.55
N ILE A 15 -1.87 -8.43 -3.81
CA ILE A 15 -2.10 -9.13 -2.54
C ILE A 15 -2.31 -10.63 -2.76
N LYS A 16 -3.08 -11.00 -3.77
CA LYS A 16 -3.26 -12.43 -4.12
C LYS A 16 -1.94 -13.10 -4.44
N SER A 17 -1.09 -12.44 -5.21
CA SER A 17 0.25 -12.94 -5.53
C SER A 17 1.10 -13.07 -4.27
N ALA A 18 1.05 -12.08 -3.39
CA ALA A 18 1.79 -12.09 -2.14
C ALA A 18 1.41 -13.28 -1.26
N ILE A 19 0.12 -13.59 -1.18
CA ILE A 19 -0.38 -14.74 -0.41
C ILE A 19 0.21 -16.04 -0.95
N LEU A 20 0.25 -16.19 -2.26
CA LEU A 20 0.75 -17.41 -2.90
C LEU A 20 2.23 -17.66 -2.64
N ILE A 21 3.03 -16.61 -2.53
CA ILE A 21 4.49 -16.74 -2.42
C ILE A 21 5.03 -16.44 -1.02
N ALA A 22 4.17 -16.19 -0.03
CA ALA A 22 4.61 -15.78 1.30
C ALA A 22 5.59 -16.76 1.95
N SER A 23 5.42 -18.05 1.73
CA SER A 23 6.31 -19.08 2.29
C SER A 23 7.52 -19.37 1.42
N SER A 24 7.37 -19.30 0.09
CA SER A 24 8.46 -19.62 -0.84
C SER A 24 9.39 -18.43 -1.09
N ASP A 25 8.86 -17.22 -1.07
CA ASP A 25 9.64 -16.01 -1.29
C ASP A 25 9.07 -14.85 -0.46
N PRO A 26 9.33 -14.85 0.86
CA PRO A 26 8.77 -13.82 1.74
C PRO A 26 9.20 -12.40 1.36
N THR A 27 10.41 -12.22 0.86
CA THR A 27 10.92 -10.92 0.44
C THR A 27 10.10 -10.33 -0.71
N LEU A 28 9.85 -11.14 -1.74
CA LEU A 28 9.03 -10.70 -2.86
C LEU A 28 7.57 -10.49 -2.44
N SER A 29 7.06 -11.34 -1.54
CA SER A 29 5.72 -11.20 -0.97
C SER A 29 5.57 -9.84 -0.27
N LEU A 30 6.54 -9.46 0.55
CA LEU A 30 6.53 -8.18 1.25
C LEU A 30 6.56 -7.01 0.26
N SER A 31 7.39 -7.09 -0.78
CA SER A 31 7.44 -6.08 -1.83
C SER A 31 6.10 -5.91 -2.54
N ALA A 32 5.43 -7.01 -2.84
CA ALA A 32 4.10 -6.98 -3.47
C ALA A 32 3.07 -6.31 -2.55
N CYS A 33 3.14 -6.56 -1.24
CA CYS A 33 2.27 -5.91 -0.26
C CYS A 33 2.50 -4.40 -0.20
N HIS A 34 3.74 -3.98 -0.20
CA HIS A 34 4.06 -2.55 -0.23
C HIS A 34 3.50 -1.90 -1.50
N ASP A 35 3.69 -2.53 -2.65
CA ASP A 35 3.16 -2.02 -3.91
C ASP A 35 1.63 -1.94 -3.89
N ALA A 36 0.96 -2.94 -3.31
CA ALA A 36 -0.50 -2.92 -3.19
C ALA A 36 -0.99 -1.75 -2.35
N ALA A 37 -0.39 -1.54 -1.18
CA ALA A 37 -0.76 -0.44 -0.30
C ALA A 37 -0.47 0.92 -0.96
N ARG A 38 0.68 1.05 -1.59
CA ARG A 38 1.04 2.27 -2.31
C ARG A 38 0.05 2.57 -3.43
N GLN A 39 -0.34 1.55 -4.19
CA GLN A 39 -1.30 1.73 -5.28
C GLN A 39 -2.68 2.16 -4.75
N ALA A 40 -3.10 1.63 -3.62
CA ALA A 40 -4.37 2.04 -3.02
C ALA A 40 -4.34 3.52 -2.60
N VAL A 41 -3.25 3.96 -1.96
CA VAL A 41 -3.10 5.38 -1.61
C VAL A 41 -3.06 6.24 -2.87
N ALA A 42 -2.33 5.81 -3.89
CA ALA A 42 -2.26 6.52 -5.18
C ALA A 42 -3.63 6.60 -5.87
N ALA A 43 -4.45 5.56 -5.74
CA ALA A 43 -5.81 5.57 -6.25
C ALA A 43 -6.65 6.67 -5.58
N HIS A 44 -6.52 6.80 -4.27
CA HIS A 44 -7.21 7.85 -3.52
C HIS A 44 -6.73 9.24 -3.94
N MET A 45 -5.40 9.41 -4.09
CA MET A 45 -4.82 10.66 -4.56
C MET A 45 -5.37 11.03 -5.93
N ARG A 46 -5.43 10.07 -6.84
CA ARG A 46 -5.93 10.29 -8.19
C ARG A 46 -7.41 10.68 -8.19
N ALA A 47 -8.22 10.00 -7.38
CA ALA A 47 -9.63 10.33 -7.24
C ALA A 47 -9.83 11.74 -6.66
N ALA A 48 -8.90 12.21 -5.83
CA ALA A 48 -8.92 13.54 -5.27
C ALA A 48 -8.31 14.62 -6.19
N GLY A 49 -7.84 14.22 -7.38
CA GLY A 49 -7.28 15.15 -8.36
C GLY A 49 -5.77 15.38 -8.25
N TYR A 50 -5.09 14.67 -7.37
CA TYR A 50 -3.64 14.78 -7.25
C TYR A 50 -2.94 13.99 -8.34
N ARG A 51 -1.96 14.62 -8.98
CA ARG A 51 -1.10 13.98 -9.98
C ARG A 51 0.34 14.33 -9.64
N PRO A 52 1.09 13.44 -8.99
CA PRO A 52 2.50 13.69 -8.74
C PRO A 52 3.23 13.93 -10.06
N ALA A 53 3.88 15.07 -10.18
CA ALA A 53 4.58 15.45 -11.41
C ALA A 53 5.93 14.74 -11.56
N ASN A 54 6.40 14.08 -10.52
CA ASN A 54 7.73 13.52 -10.47
C ASN A 54 7.72 12.21 -9.71
N GLN A 55 8.25 11.15 -10.32
CA GLN A 55 8.33 9.86 -9.67
C GLN A 55 9.35 9.80 -8.54
N MET A 56 10.36 10.66 -8.58
CA MET A 56 11.29 10.77 -7.46
C MET A 56 10.57 11.39 -6.27
N GLY A 57 10.61 10.71 -5.15
CA GLY A 57 9.88 11.14 -3.97
C GLY A 57 8.42 10.68 -3.94
N ALA A 58 7.97 9.88 -4.92
CA ALA A 58 6.60 9.38 -4.94
C ALA A 58 6.24 8.61 -3.67
N HIS A 59 7.17 7.84 -3.13
CA HIS A 59 6.97 7.10 -1.88
C HIS A 59 6.79 8.04 -0.69
N ARG A 60 7.55 9.10 -0.65
CA ARG A 60 7.43 10.13 0.39
C ARG A 60 6.07 10.83 0.31
N LEU A 61 5.64 11.16 -0.91
CA LEU A 61 4.34 11.78 -1.13
C LEU A 61 3.19 10.89 -0.69
N VAL A 62 3.31 9.57 -0.89
CA VAL A 62 2.30 8.60 -0.45
C VAL A 62 2.15 8.66 1.07
N ILE A 63 3.24 8.66 1.82
CA ILE A 63 3.19 8.71 3.28
C ILE A 63 2.67 10.07 3.77
N GLU A 64 3.13 11.16 3.18
CA GLU A 64 2.67 12.50 3.53
C GLU A 64 1.18 12.65 3.27
N TYR A 65 0.70 12.14 2.16
CA TYR A 65 -0.72 12.16 1.83
C TYR A 65 -1.53 11.32 2.82
N ALA A 66 -1.05 10.15 3.17
CA ALA A 66 -1.73 9.29 4.14
C ALA A 66 -1.87 9.99 5.49
N ASP A 67 -0.78 10.61 5.98
CA ASP A 67 -0.82 11.36 7.23
C ASP A 67 -1.78 12.54 7.18
N ALA A 68 -1.77 13.29 6.08
CA ALA A 68 -2.54 14.53 5.98
C ALA A 68 -4.02 14.29 5.67
N VAL A 69 -4.33 13.28 4.87
CA VAL A 69 -5.67 13.11 4.27
C VAL A 69 -6.37 11.84 4.73
N LEU A 70 -5.64 10.76 4.95
CA LEU A 70 -6.23 9.45 5.19
C LEU A 70 -6.36 9.07 6.66
N GLY A 71 -6.08 10.01 7.58
CA GLY A 71 -6.15 9.75 9.02
C GLY A 71 -7.51 9.29 9.52
N GLY A 72 -8.60 9.69 8.83
CA GLY A 72 -9.94 9.24 9.15
C GLY A 72 -10.42 8.04 8.33
N VAL A 73 -9.60 7.58 7.38
CA VAL A 73 -9.93 6.47 6.48
C VAL A 73 -9.19 5.21 6.89
N ILE A 74 -7.90 5.33 7.13
CA ILE A 74 -7.03 4.22 7.53
C ILE A 74 -6.88 4.26 9.05
N ALA A 75 -6.89 3.10 9.69
CA ALA A 75 -6.63 3.01 11.13
C ALA A 75 -5.30 3.70 11.47
N GLY A 76 -5.28 4.45 12.58
CA GLY A 76 -4.13 5.29 12.95
C GLY A 76 -2.81 4.55 13.02
N ASP A 77 -2.83 3.32 13.52
CA ASP A 77 -1.61 2.49 13.62
C ASP A 77 -1.13 1.97 12.26
N ASP A 78 -1.99 1.92 11.27
CA ASP A 78 -1.65 1.38 9.95
C ASP A 78 -0.83 2.36 9.11
N ILE A 79 -0.91 3.66 9.37
CA ILE A 79 -0.11 4.64 8.64
C ILE A 79 1.39 4.53 9.00
N PRO A 80 1.78 4.54 10.29
CA PRO A 80 3.17 4.28 10.64
C PRO A 80 3.64 2.88 10.20
N ALA A 81 2.76 1.89 10.26
CA ALA A 81 3.07 0.53 9.80
C ALA A 81 3.36 0.49 8.30
N LEU A 82 2.66 1.30 7.50
CA LEU A 82 2.94 1.43 6.07
C LEU A 82 4.34 2.01 5.81
N ASP A 83 4.74 3.01 6.59
CA ASP A 83 6.07 3.59 6.47
C ASP A 83 7.15 2.59 6.86
N GLU A 84 6.92 1.79 7.90
CA GLU A 84 7.82 0.71 8.30
C GLU A 84 7.94 -0.35 7.20
N LEU A 85 6.82 -0.70 6.57
CA LEU A 85 6.80 -1.63 5.44
C LEU A 85 7.65 -1.12 4.28
N ARG A 86 7.58 0.17 3.99
CA ARG A 86 8.41 0.81 2.97
C ARG A 86 9.89 0.68 3.30
N ARG A 87 10.26 0.90 4.56
CA ARG A 87 11.66 0.78 5.00
C ARG A 87 12.14 -0.66 4.89
N ASP A 88 11.33 -1.62 5.29
CA ASP A 88 11.68 -3.04 5.20
C ASP A 88 11.89 -3.45 3.74
N ARG A 89 11.04 -2.99 2.82
CA ARG A 89 11.20 -3.26 1.41
C ARG A 89 12.51 -2.64 0.89
N HIS A 90 12.80 -1.40 1.25
CA HIS A 90 14.02 -0.73 0.82
C HIS A 90 15.26 -1.47 1.33
N THR A 91 15.28 -1.85 2.59
CA THR A 91 16.38 -2.61 3.18
C THR A 91 16.58 -3.94 2.47
N ALA A 92 15.50 -4.67 2.19
CA ALA A 92 15.56 -5.97 1.52
C ALA A 92 16.12 -5.87 0.10
N GLU A 93 15.81 -4.77 -0.63
CA GLU A 93 16.25 -4.60 -2.02
C GLU A 93 17.66 -4.02 -2.13
N TYR A 94 18.05 -3.13 -1.20
CA TYR A 94 19.25 -2.32 -1.34
C TYR A 94 20.24 -2.45 -0.19
N GLY A 95 19.86 -3.14 0.89
CA GLY A 95 20.74 -3.33 2.04
C GLY A 95 21.74 -4.44 1.80
N GLU A 96 23.03 -4.11 1.70
CA GLU A 96 24.05 -5.11 1.42
C GLU A 96 24.41 -5.96 2.63
N PHE A 97 24.50 -5.36 3.81
CA PHE A 97 24.99 -6.03 5.01
C PHE A 97 24.01 -6.02 6.17
N ALA A 98 23.03 -5.16 6.11
CA ALA A 98 22.04 -5.01 7.17
C ALA A 98 20.67 -5.54 6.75
N ALA A 99 20.59 -6.22 5.61
CA ALA A 99 19.34 -6.76 5.12
C ALA A 99 18.81 -7.75 6.14
N ARG A 100 17.76 -7.39 6.84
CA ARG A 100 17.01 -8.32 7.65
C ARG A 100 16.49 -9.41 6.74
N THR A 101 16.68 -10.64 7.14
CA THR A 101 15.99 -11.74 6.49
C THR A 101 14.49 -11.55 6.70
N ILE A 102 13.75 -11.39 5.63
CA ILE A 102 12.29 -11.29 5.72
C ILE A 102 11.73 -12.69 5.92
N THR A 103 11.03 -12.89 7.02
CA THR A 103 10.43 -14.18 7.35
C THR A 103 9.05 -14.30 6.72
N ALA A 104 8.56 -15.56 6.59
CA ALA A 104 7.18 -15.80 6.16
C ALA A 104 6.17 -15.16 7.11
N ALA A 105 6.46 -15.13 8.41
CA ALA A 105 5.61 -14.46 9.40
C ALA A 105 5.52 -12.96 9.13
N ARG A 106 6.64 -12.32 8.82
CA ARG A 106 6.66 -10.90 8.48
C ARG A 106 5.90 -10.62 7.18
N ALA A 107 6.04 -11.50 6.19
CA ALA A 107 5.28 -11.39 4.94
C ALA A 107 3.77 -11.48 5.21
N ARG A 108 3.35 -12.39 6.08
CA ARG A 108 1.93 -12.52 6.43
C ARG A 108 1.40 -11.29 7.16
N ASP A 109 2.20 -10.67 8.03
CA ASP A 109 1.82 -9.40 8.66
C ASP A 109 1.65 -8.31 7.62
N ALA A 110 2.53 -8.26 6.64
CA ALA A 110 2.45 -7.29 5.54
C ALA A 110 1.18 -7.52 4.69
N ILE A 111 0.82 -8.78 4.44
CA ILE A 111 -0.41 -9.12 3.72
C ILE A 111 -1.64 -8.60 4.47
N ALA A 112 -1.70 -8.83 5.78
CA ALA A 112 -2.81 -8.34 6.60
C ALA A 112 -2.91 -6.82 6.59
N LEU A 113 -1.77 -6.14 6.73
CA LEU A 113 -1.70 -4.67 6.69
C LEU A 113 -2.16 -4.13 5.33
N ALA A 114 -1.61 -4.66 4.25
CA ALA A 114 -1.98 -4.23 2.90
C ALA A 114 -3.47 -4.45 2.63
N GLY A 115 -4.01 -5.57 3.06
CA GLY A 115 -5.44 -5.87 2.94
C GLY A 115 -6.30 -4.84 3.66
N ARG A 116 -5.95 -4.49 4.89
CA ARG A 116 -6.69 -3.46 5.64
C ARG A 116 -6.65 -2.11 4.95
N ILE A 117 -5.49 -1.70 4.46
CA ILE A 117 -5.33 -0.42 3.78
C ILE A 117 -6.13 -0.38 2.49
N VAL A 118 -6.01 -1.41 1.67
CA VAL A 118 -6.73 -1.49 0.39
C VAL A 118 -8.25 -1.49 0.62
N ASP A 119 -8.72 -2.29 1.58
CA ASP A 119 -10.15 -2.37 1.87
C ASP A 119 -10.69 -1.04 2.40
N ALA A 120 -9.97 -0.38 3.29
CA ALA A 120 -10.39 0.91 3.85
C ALA A 120 -10.48 1.99 2.77
N ILE A 121 -9.49 2.05 1.90
CA ILE A 121 -9.47 3.04 0.81
C ILE A 121 -10.55 2.72 -0.21
N ALA A 122 -10.71 1.46 -0.59
CA ALA A 122 -11.75 1.05 -1.54
C ALA A 122 -13.14 1.43 -1.03
N ALA A 123 -13.42 1.18 0.24
CA ALA A 123 -14.69 1.55 0.86
C ALA A 123 -14.91 3.06 0.85
N ASN A 124 -13.86 3.83 1.16
CA ASN A 124 -13.94 5.30 1.15
C ASN A 124 -14.20 5.84 -0.25
N LEU A 125 -13.56 5.28 -1.28
CA LEU A 125 -13.78 5.70 -2.66
C LEU A 125 -15.24 5.46 -3.09
N VAL A 126 -15.82 4.35 -2.71
CA VAL A 126 -17.24 4.06 -2.97
C VAL A 126 -18.13 5.08 -2.28
N GLU A 127 -17.85 5.38 -1.01
CA GLU A 127 -18.60 6.34 -0.21
C GLU A 127 -18.57 7.74 -0.82
N GLN A 128 -17.39 8.21 -1.26
CA GLN A 128 -17.22 9.53 -1.87
C GLN A 128 -17.98 9.70 -3.18
N HIS A 129 -18.26 8.60 -3.87
CA HIS A 129 -18.94 8.60 -5.17
C HIS A 129 -20.38 8.15 -5.09
N ARG A 130 -20.90 8.03 -3.87
CA ARG A 130 -22.31 7.72 -3.64
C ARG A 130 -23.15 8.91 -4.11
N PRO A 131 -24.17 8.69 -4.95
CA PRO A 131 -25.07 9.78 -5.32
C PRO A 131 -25.71 10.34 -4.06
N SER A 132 -25.66 11.67 -3.91
CA SER A 132 -26.40 12.26 -2.80
C SER A 132 -27.89 12.20 -3.14
N THR A 133 -28.62 11.57 -2.26
CA THR A 133 -30.07 11.50 -2.35
C THR A 133 -30.70 12.55 -1.48
#